data_951d11a6beebd546961a5385ba3942a1
#
_entry.id   951d11a6beebd546961a5385ba3942a1
#
_cell.length_a   1.000
_cell.length_b   1.000
_cell.length_c   1.000
_cell.angle_alpha   90.00
_cell.angle_beta   90.00
_cell.angle_gamma   90.00
#
_symmetry.space_group_name_H-M   'P 1'
#
loop_
_entity.id
_entity.type
_entity.pdbx_description
1 polymer ?
#
loop_
_entity_poly.entity_id
_entity_poly.type
_entity_poly.pdbx_seq_one_letter_code
_entity_poly.pdbx_strand_id
1 'polypeptide(L)'
;MTDDLKTLAANVARLSQFLTSDRKSLPRAYLKDAGLRTAYISYFLPTNTQKIRIPLQDLSRRPGNLLSQAKLRILDIGTGPGTALLGVMDFFLGQENSPELECTAVDPVAENLKEAEAFFAAHRDKMNIRATLKTIRADIEGVENFSDEGFDIIILSNVLNELFSQDARRIDKRIGILKNILSHVLTDTGSCIIIEPALRETSRELLRVRDGLLVHGFRIFSPCLFSGNCPALMNPKDWCHEDIPWQPPDDIKEIDRLTGLRKDSLKFSYLVLRKDIFSLSDACGMHAVRIVSEPLISKGKVEFYICGRYGRRLITRLDKDRTTKNQLFETMHRGNVISCEQLIDEGNRLKVEKATKVCCLF
;
A
#
# COMPACT_ATOMS: atom_id res chain seq x y z
N MET A 1 35.55 6.28 -4.91
CA MET A 1 34.31 6.40 -4.13
C MET A 1 34.45 7.66 -3.32
N THR A 2 33.57 8.64 -3.54
CA THR A 2 33.63 9.95 -2.85
C THR A 2 33.25 9.79 -1.38
N ASP A 3 33.77 10.63 -0.49
CA ASP A 3 33.43 10.59 0.93
C ASP A 3 31.95 10.91 1.17
N ASP A 4 31.32 11.68 0.27
CA ASP A 4 29.88 11.97 0.28
C ASP A 4 29.02 10.70 0.12
N LEU A 5 29.41 9.78 -0.78
CA LEU A 5 28.67 8.53 -0.98
C LEU A 5 28.79 7.59 0.23
N LYS A 6 29.93 7.56 0.91
CA LYS A 6 30.08 6.77 2.15
C LYS A 6 29.21 7.33 3.26
N THR A 7 29.18 8.66 3.39
CA THR A 7 28.33 9.36 4.38
C THR A 7 26.85 9.11 4.10
N LEU A 8 26.43 9.18 2.84
CA LEU A 8 25.06 8.84 2.43
C LEU A 8 24.72 7.40 2.79
N ALA A 9 25.57 6.43 2.43
CA ALA A 9 25.36 5.02 2.73
C ALA A 9 25.23 4.77 4.26
N ALA A 10 26.08 5.41 5.06
CA ALA A 10 26.00 5.31 6.53
C ALA A 10 24.65 5.85 7.07
N ASN A 11 24.18 6.99 6.55
CA ASN A 11 22.87 7.55 6.93
C ASN A 11 21.71 6.68 6.46
N VAL A 12 21.79 6.07 5.27
CA VAL A 12 20.80 5.12 4.78
C VAL A 12 20.74 3.89 5.69
N ALA A 13 21.88 3.32 6.07
CA ALA A 13 21.93 2.16 6.98
C ALA A 13 21.31 2.50 8.34
N ARG A 14 21.68 3.65 8.91
CA ARG A 14 21.11 4.15 10.18
C ARG A 14 19.60 4.36 10.10
N LEU A 15 19.12 5.01 9.03
CA LEU A 15 17.68 5.21 8.82
C LEU A 15 16.95 3.88 8.63
N SER A 16 17.53 2.96 7.87
CA SER A 16 16.96 1.61 7.69
C SER A 16 16.80 0.88 9.02
N GLN A 17 17.80 0.97 9.90
CA GLN A 17 17.72 0.39 11.25
C GLN A 17 16.56 1.00 12.07
N PHE A 18 16.42 2.31 12.07
CA PHE A 18 15.31 3.01 12.75
C PHE A 18 13.95 2.61 12.19
N LEU A 19 13.82 2.44 10.87
CA LEU A 19 12.56 2.09 10.23
C LEU A 19 12.20 0.60 10.36
N THR A 20 13.14 -0.25 10.79
CA THR A 20 12.93 -1.71 10.87
C THR A 20 13.13 -2.27 12.27
N SER A 21 14.37 -2.49 12.69
CA SER A 21 14.72 -3.22 13.91
C SER A 21 14.70 -2.38 15.18
N ASP A 22 14.95 -1.07 15.08
CA ASP A 22 15.02 -0.14 16.22
C ASP A 22 13.97 0.98 16.15
N ARG A 23 12.74 0.59 15.84
CA ARG A 23 11.60 1.52 15.65
C ARG A 23 11.27 2.34 16.91
N LYS A 24 11.55 1.80 18.09
CA LYS A 24 11.29 2.51 19.36
C LYS A 24 12.22 3.70 19.57
N SER A 25 13.39 3.67 18.96
CA SER A 25 14.38 4.75 19.00
C SER A 25 14.21 5.79 17.88
N LEU A 26 13.24 5.60 16.99
CA LEU A 26 12.97 6.53 15.89
C LEU A 26 12.45 7.86 16.47
N PRO A 27 13.19 8.99 16.29
CA PRO A 27 12.70 10.28 16.75
C PRO A 27 11.43 10.70 16.01
N ARG A 28 10.46 11.24 16.72
CA ARG A 28 9.33 11.92 16.05
C ARG A 28 9.88 13.07 15.21
N ALA A 29 9.54 13.16 13.97
CA ALA A 29 10.11 14.15 13.02
C ALA A 29 11.63 13.95 12.71
N TYR A 30 12.07 12.70 12.56
CA TYR A 30 13.44 12.31 12.23
C TYR A 30 13.96 12.97 10.94
N LEU A 31 13.09 13.34 10.01
CA LEU A 31 13.45 14.04 8.77
C LEU A 31 13.84 15.53 8.97
N LYS A 32 13.79 16.07 10.21
CA LYS A 32 14.46 17.34 10.53
C LYS A 32 15.99 17.23 10.45
N ASP A 33 16.54 16.07 10.74
CA ASP A 33 17.96 15.78 10.50
C ASP A 33 18.25 15.78 9.00
N ALA A 34 19.15 16.65 8.55
CA ALA A 34 19.47 16.82 7.14
C ALA A 34 20.09 15.55 6.53
N GLY A 35 20.93 14.82 7.28
CA GLY A 35 21.55 13.58 6.81
C GLY A 35 20.53 12.47 6.63
N LEU A 36 19.59 12.31 7.58
CA LEU A 36 18.50 11.33 7.47
C LEU A 36 17.51 11.72 6.38
N ARG A 37 17.23 13.01 6.20
CA ARG A 37 16.37 13.49 5.11
C ARG A 37 17.00 13.23 3.74
N THR A 38 18.29 13.51 3.55
CA THR A 38 19.02 13.17 2.32
C THR A 38 19.00 11.67 2.05
N ALA A 39 19.24 10.84 3.09
CA ALA A 39 19.16 9.39 2.99
C ALA A 39 17.75 8.91 2.57
N TYR A 40 16.71 9.52 3.13
CA TYR A 40 15.33 9.20 2.75
C TYR A 40 15.08 9.54 1.28
N ILE A 41 15.41 10.76 0.86
CA ILE A 41 15.21 11.24 -0.52
C ILE A 41 15.97 10.38 -1.54
N SER A 42 17.23 10.04 -1.24
CA SER A 42 18.08 9.31 -2.20
C SER A 42 17.77 7.82 -2.28
N TYR A 43 17.21 7.20 -1.24
CA TYR A 43 17.07 5.75 -1.18
C TYR A 43 15.64 5.26 -0.95
N PHE A 44 14.89 5.89 -0.05
CA PHE A 44 13.54 5.43 0.31
C PHE A 44 12.46 6.06 -0.57
N LEU A 45 12.59 7.33 -0.93
CA LEU A 45 11.60 8.03 -1.76
C LEU A 45 11.38 7.33 -3.11
N PRO A 46 12.42 6.99 -3.93
CA PRO A 46 12.20 6.35 -5.23
C PRO A 46 11.49 5.00 -5.11
N THR A 47 11.81 4.23 -4.06
CA THR A 47 11.15 2.94 -3.78
C THR A 47 9.69 3.14 -3.33
N ASN A 48 9.45 4.09 -2.43
CA ASN A 48 8.13 4.31 -1.84
C ASN A 48 7.16 4.96 -2.83
N THR A 49 7.64 5.80 -3.76
CA THR A 49 6.86 6.39 -4.85
C THR A 49 6.13 5.33 -5.68
N GLN A 50 6.75 4.16 -5.90
CA GLN A 50 6.16 3.09 -6.70
C GLN A 50 5.00 2.36 -6.01
N LYS A 51 4.93 2.40 -4.68
CA LYS A 51 3.97 1.60 -3.91
C LYS A 51 2.53 2.04 -4.10
N ILE A 52 2.28 3.35 -4.25
CA ILE A 52 0.93 3.92 -4.43
C ILE A 52 0.27 3.44 -5.73
N ARG A 53 1.05 2.99 -6.70
CA ARG A 53 0.55 2.50 -7.99
C ARG A 53 -0.41 1.33 -7.83
N ILE A 54 -0.15 0.43 -6.88
CA ILE A 54 -0.96 -0.79 -6.69
C ILE A 54 -2.38 -0.46 -6.22
N PRO A 55 -2.61 0.28 -5.11
CA PRO A 55 -3.96 0.66 -4.74
C PRO A 55 -4.67 1.54 -5.79
N LEU A 56 -3.94 2.37 -6.54
CA LEU A 56 -4.54 3.13 -7.65
C LEU A 56 -4.96 2.22 -8.81
N GLN A 57 -4.15 1.20 -9.15
CA GLN A 57 -4.54 0.17 -10.12
C GLN A 57 -5.78 -0.61 -9.67
N ASP A 58 -5.89 -0.96 -8.40
CA ASP A 58 -7.10 -1.59 -7.88
C ASP A 58 -8.32 -0.68 -8.07
N LEU A 59 -8.19 0.62 -7.74
CA LEU A 59 -9.26 1.61 -7.92
C LEU A 59 -9.67 1.79 -9.40
N SER A 60 -8.71 1.74 -10.34
CA SER A 60 -9.00 1.91 -11.77
C SER A 60 -9.82 0.77 -12.39
N ARG A 61 -9.86 -0.41 -11.74
CA ARG A 61 -10.58 -1.60 -12.23
C ARG A 61 -12.10 -1.51 -12.07
N ARG A 62 -12.60 -0.52 -11.36
CA ARG A 62 -14.03 -0.31 -11.17
C ARG A 62 -14.64 0.45 -12.34
N PRO A 63 -15.73 -0.05 -13.00
CA PRO A 63 -16.49 0.75 -13.96
C PRO A 63 -17.00 2.05 -13.33
N GLY A 64 -16.85 3.19 -14.03
CA GLY A 64 -17.18 4.51 -13.48
C GLY A 64 -16.32 4.85 -12.26
N ASN A 65 -15.05 4.47 -12.31
CA ASN A 65 -14.12 4.65 -11.20
C ASN A 65 -13.87 6.14 -10.88
N LEU A 66 -13.50 6.39 -9.63
CA LEU A 66 -13.15 7.70 -9.12
C LEU A 66 -12.06 8.40 -9.96
N LEU A 67 -11.10 7.61 -10.48
CA LEU A 67 -9.91 8.10 -11.19
C LEU A 67 -10.21 8.63 -12.60
N SER A 68 -11.42 8.39 -13.15
CA SER A 68 -11.84 8.88 -14.47
C SER A 68 -12.58 10.24 -14.42
N GLN A 69 -12.64 10.88 -13.26
CA GLN A 69 -13.17 12.24 -13.12
C GLN A 69 -12.27 13.26 -13.81
N ALA A 70 -12.85 14.39 -14.25
CA ALA A 70 -12.07 15.48 -14.86
C ALA A 70 -11.09 16.13 -13.86
N LYS A 71 -11.39 16.04 -12.56
CA LYS A 71 -10.65 16.66 -11.48
C LYS A 71 -10.67 15.75 -10.25
N LEU A 72 -9.54 15.66 -9.57
CA LEU A 72 -9.37 14.90 -8.31
C LEU A 72 -8.79 15.80 -7.23
N ARG A 73 -9.46 15.87 -6.09
CA ARG A 73 -8.97 16.51 -4.88
C ARG A 73 -8.31 15.48 -3.99
N ILE A 74 -7.02 15.66 -3.72
CA ILE A 74 -6.17 14.69 -3.03
C ILE A 74 -5.61 15.31 -1.75
N LEU A 75 -5.77 14.62 -0.62
CA LEU A 75 -5.15 14.96 0.65
C LEU A 75 -4.08 13.92 0.99
N ASP A 76 -2.84 14.35 1.12
CA ASP A 76 -1.72 13.50 1.55
C ASP A 76 -1.30 13.89 2.97
N ILE A 77 -1.59 13.01 3.92
CA ILE A 77 -1.35 13.24 5.35
C ILE A 77 -0.04 12.59 5.76
N GLY A 78 0.87 13.38 6.36
CA GLY A 78 2.23 12.96 6.63
C GLY A 78 3.02 12.79 5.34
N THR A 79 2.87 13.77 4.45
CA THR A 79 3.39 13.71 3.07
C THR A 79 4.91 13.52 3.01
N GLY A 80 5.66 13.88 4.09
CA GLY A 80 7.10 13.94 4.04
C GLY A 80 7.57 14.83 2.88
N PRO A 81 8.55 14.40 2.08
CA PRO A 81 8.98 15.13 0.89
C PRO A 81 8.06 14.93 -0.33
N GLY A 82 6.78 14.62 -0.14
CA GLY A 82 5.80 14.50 -1.22
C GLY A 82 5.75 13.14 -1.92
N THR A 83 6.30 12.10 -1.32
CA THR A 83 6.55 10.79 -1.94
C THR A 83 5.32 10.17 -2.59
N ALA A 84 4.17 10.17 -1.91
CA ALA A 84 2.96 9.56 -2.45
C ALA A 84 2.36 10.38 -3.59
N LEU A 85 2.41 11.72 -3.50
CA LEU A 85 1.91 12.62 -4.55
C LEU A 85 2.72 12.48 -5.85
N LEU A 86 4.05 12.32 -5.77
CA LEU A 86 4.89 12.02 -6.94
C LEU A 86 4.44 10.71 -7.61
N GLY A 87 4.16 9.67 -6.82
CA GLY A 87 3.67 8.40 -7.36
C GLY A 87 2.26 8.48 -7.96
N VAL A 88 1.39 9.36 -7.43
CA VAL A 88 0.09 9.66 -8.06
C VAL A 88 0.28 10.32 -9.42
N MET A 89 1.17 11.29 -9.53
CA MET A 89 1.48 11.92 -10.82
C MET A 89 2.04 10.91 -11.82
N ASP A 90 2.97 10.04 -11.39
CA ASP A 90 3.52 8.97 -12.24
C ASP A 90 2.43 8.00 -12.72
N PHE A 91 1.43 7.72 -11.89
CA PHE A 91 0.32 6.83 -12.25
C PHE A 91 -0.52 7.38 -13.39
N PHE A 92 -0.75 8.70 -13.42
CA PHE A 92 -1.53 9.35 -14.47
C PHE A 92 -0.71 9.72 -15.71
N LEU A 93 0.62 9.60 -15.65
CA LEU A 93 1.48 9.93 -16.77
C LEU A 93 1.17 9.05 -17.99
N GLY A 94 0.93 9.71 -19.13
CA GLY A 94 0.64 9.03 -20.41
C GLY A 94 -0.77 8.47 -20.54
N GLN A 95 -1.67 8.71 -19.58
CA GLN A 95 -3.10 8.39 -19.73
C GLN A 95 -3.80 9.51 -20.53
N GLU A 96 -4.57 9.13 -21.55
CA GLU A 96 -5.26 10.10 -22.44
C GLU A 96 -6.21 11.05 -21.70
N ASN A 97 -6.85 10.56 -20.63
CA ASN A 97 -7.84 11.29 -19.83
C ASN A 97 -7.33 11.54 -18.40
N SER A 98 -6.09 12.01 -18.25
CA SER A 98 -5.55 12.35 -16.93
C SER A 98 -6.37 13.49 -16.30
N PRO A 99 -6.82 13.33 -15.05
CA PRO A 99 -7.54 14.37 -14.32
C PRO A 99 -6.64 15.57 -14.03
N GLU A 100 -7.25 16.71 -13.74
CA GLU A 100 -6.58 17.78 -13.02
C GLU A 100 -6.42 17.37 -11.55
N LEU A 101 -5.21 17.49 -11.00
CA LEU A 101 -4.91 17.09 -9.62
C LEU A 101 -4.86 18.34 -8.71
N GLU A 102 -5.78 18.44 -7.75
CA GLU A 102 -5.70 19.42 -6.67
C GLU A 102 -5.21 18.75 -5.40
N CYS A 103 -3.93 18.93 -5.11
CA CYS A 103 -3.27 18.26 -3.99
C CYS A 103 -3.16 19.18 -2.78
N THR A 104 -3.45 18.62 -1.60
CA THR A 104 -3.13 19.23 -0.30
C THR A 104 -2.19 18.30 0.45
N ALA A 105 -1.01 18.78 0.80
CA ALA A 105 0.00 18.04 1.53
C ALA A 105 0.09 18.54 2.97
N VAL A 106 0.03 17.63 3.94
CA VAL A 106 0.08 17.94 5.37
C VAL A 106 1.27 17.23 6.01
N ASP A 107 2.11 17.99 6.70
CA ASP A 107 3.25 17.44 7.48
C ASP A 107 3.60 18.38 8.65
N PRO A 108 4.00 17.86 9.83
CA PRO A 108 4.42 18.72 10.95
C PRO A 108 5.81 19.35 10.73
N VAL A 109 6.62 18.86 9.80
CA VAL A 109 7.99 19.30 9.53
C VAL A 109 8.03 20.25 8.35
N ALA A 110 8.38 21.51 8.59
CA ALA A 110 8.39 22.54 7.54
C ALA A 110 9.39 22.25 6.42
N GLU A 111 10.53 21.64 6.75
CA GLU A 111 11.55 21.22 5.79
C GLU A 111 11.00 20.18 4.80
N ASN A 112 10.19 19.23 5.28
CA ASN A 112 9.53 18.25 4.43
C ASN A 112 8.59 18.91 3.43
N LEU A 113 7.80 19.89 3.87
CA LEU A 113 6.88 20.63 3.00
C LEU A 113 7.62 21.41 1.91
N LYS A 114 8.76 22.02 2.23
CA LYS A 114 9.61 22.71 1.24
C LYS A 114 10.14 21.73 0.18
N GLU A 115 10.61 20.56 0.61
CA GLU A 115 11.06 19.51 -0.33
C GLU A 115 9.89 19.01 -1.18
N ALA A 116 8.70 18.80 -0.57
CA ALA A 116 7.50 18.40 -1.27
C ALA A 116 7.09 19.41 -2.35
N GLU A 117 7.10 20.71 -2.05
CA GLU A 117 6.83 21.80 -3.01
C GLU A 117 7.83 21.77 -4.17
N ALA A 118 9.13 21.66 -3.86
CA ALA A 118 10.18 21.65 -4.87
C ALA A 118 10.08 20.43 -5.80
N PHE A 119 9.94 19.23 -5.23
CA PHE A 119 9.81 18.00 -6.01
C PHE A 119 8.51 17.97 -6.82
N PHE A 120 7.40 18.40 -6.22
CA PHE A 120 6.11 18.45 -6.90
C PHE A 120 6.17 19.39 -8.12
N ALA A 121 6.71 20.59 -7.95
CA ALA A 121 6.84 21.56 -9.04
C ALA A 121 7.74 21.02 -10.15
N ALA A 122 8.92 20.52 -9.82
CA ALA A 122 9.87 19.95 -10.77
C ALA A 122 9.27 18.75 -11.53
N HIS A 123 8.53 17.88 -10.83
CA HIS A 123 7.91 16.70 -11.43
C HIS A 123 6.74 17.08 -12.34
N ARG A 124 5.86 17.98 -11.87
CA ARG A 124 4.75 18.54 -12.65
C ARG A 124 5.23 19.14 -13.98
N ASP A 125 6.25 19.99 -13.91
CA ASP A 125 6.77 20.73 -15.07
C ASP A 125 7.47 19.78 -16.06
N LYS A 126 8.26 18.83 -15.54
CA LYS A 126 8.93 17.81 -16.36
C LYS A 126 7.93 16.91 -17.08
N MET A 127 6.82 16.54 -16.42
CA MET A 127 5.85 15.59 -16.94
C MET A 127 4.66 16.26 -17.61
N ASN A 128 4.60 17.60 -17.61
CA ASN A 128 3.49 18.40 -18.15
C ASN A 128 2.10 17.95 -17.63
N ILE A 129 2.00 17.73 -16.32
CA ILE A 129 0.77 17.30 -15.65
C ILE A 129 0.01 18.52 -15.12
N ARG A 130 -1.31 18.55 -15.31
CA ARG A 130 -2.17 19.56 -14.69
C ARG A 130 -2.37 19.28 -13.21
N ALA A 131 -1.55 19.90 -12.36
CA ALA A 131 -1.59 19.69 -10.93
C ALA A 131 -1.27 20.97 -10.15
N THR A 132 -1.92 21.12 -9.00
CA THR A 132 -1.65 22.19 -8.03
C THR A 132 -1.35 21.56 -6.65
N LEU A 133 -0.53 22.24 -5.86
CA LEU A 133 -0.18 21.82 -4.51
C LEU A 133 -0.43 22.95 -3.52
N LYS A 134 -1.17 22.65 -2.46
CA LYS A 134 -1.27 23.44 -1.24
C LYS A 134 -0.57 22.68 -0.09
N THR A 135 0.25 23.36 0.69
CA THR A 135 0.89 22.77 1.87
C THR A 135 0.29 23.30 3.16
N ILE A 136 0.14 22.42 4.15
CA ILE A 136 -0.37 22.76 5.48
C ILE A 136 0.60 22.17 6.52
N ARG A 137 1.20 23.02 7.34
CA ARG A 137 2.01 22.57 8.47
C ARG A 137 1.10 22.23 9.64
N ALA A 138 0.86 20.94 9.87
CA ALA A 138 0.03 20.48 10.97
C ALA A 138 0.44 19.07 11.43
N ASP A 139 0.18 18.79 12.69
CA ASP A 139 0.29 17.44 13.27
C ASP A 139 -1.09 16.80 13.27
N ILE A 140 -1.23 15.66 12.59
CA ILE A 140 -2.50 14.93 12.47
C ILE A 140 -3.10 14.53 13.82
N GLU A 141 -2.25 14.30 14.84
CA GLU A 141 -2.73 13.94 16.17
C GLU A 141 -3.51 15.07 16.85
N GLY A 142 -3.41 16.31 16.35
CA GLY A 142 -4.06 17.52 16.90
C GLY A 142 -4.98 18.26 15.94
N VAL A 143 -5.18 17.78 14.69
CA VAL A 143 -6.00 18.50 13.70
C VAL A 143 -7.39 17.88 13.60
N GLU A 144 -8.42 18.68 13.84
CA GLU A 144 -9.81 18.26 13.75
C GLU A 144 -10.39 18.45 12.33
N ASN A 145 -9.94 19.47 11.58
CA ASN A 145 -10.43 19.78 10.23
C ASN A 145 -9.31 20.23 9.28
N PHE A 146 -9.27 19.67 8.07
CA PHE A 146 -8.31 20.01 7.02
C PHE A 146 -8.89 20.94 5.95
N SER A 147 -10.21 20.95 5.75
CA SER A 147 -10.92 21.74 4.74
C SER A 147 -12.43 21.62 4.96
N ASP A 148 -13.17 22.63 4.55
CA ASP A 148 -14.64 22.59 4.46
C ASP A 148 -15.10 21.80 3.21
N GLU A 149 -14.21 21.58 2.24
CA GLU A 149 -14.44 20.78 1.05
C GLU A 149 -13.92 19.36 1.20
N GLY A 150 -14.69 18.36 0.80
CA GLY A 150 -14.30 16.97 0.87
C GLY A 150 -13.21 16.62 -0.16
N PHE A 151 -12.41 15.59 0.12
CA PHE A 151 -11.40 15.05 -0.78
C PHE A 151 -11.87 13.74 -1.41
N ASP A 152 -11.48 13.54 -2.67
CA ASP A 152 -11.80 12.33 -3.43
C ASP A 152 -10.83 11.19 -3.09
N ILE A 153 -9.57 11.54 -2.80
CA ILE A 153 -8.55 10.60 -2.35
C ILE A 153 -7.86 11.16 -1.11
N ILE A 154 -7.79 10.35 -0.06
CA ILE A 154 -6.95 10.62 1.12
C ILE A 154 -5.84 9.57 1.16
N ILE A 155 -4.60 10.00 1.36
CA ILE A 155 -3.42 9.13 1.41
C ILE A 155 -2.76 9.25 2.78
N LEU A 156 -2.42 8.10 3.37
CA LEU A 156 -1.51 7.99 4.52
C LEU A 156 -0.44 6.95 4.15
N SER A 157 0.77 7.40 3.84
CA SER A 157 1.85 6.51 3.41
C SER A 157 2.99 6.48 4.43
N ASN A 158 3.14 5.35 5.12
CA ASN A 158 4.08 5.11 6.22
C ASN A 158 3.90 6.05 7.44
N VAL A 159 2.68 6.48 7.70
CA VAL A 159 2.33 7.44 8.74
C VAL A 159 1.60 6.78 9.90
N LEU A 160 0.62 5.95 9.60
CA LEU A 160 -0.28 5.39 10.63
C LEU A 160 0.50 4.59 11.68
N ASN A 161 1.54 3.88 11.28
CA ASN A 161 2.39 3.11 12.18
C ASN A 161 3.20 3.97 13.16
N GLU A 162 3.41 5.26 12.85
CA GLU A 162 4.14 6.21 13.69
C GLU A 162 3.22 6.91 14.70
N LEU A 163 1.91 7.06 14.34
CA LEU A 163 0.94 7.72 15.20
C LEU A 163 0.73 6.94 16.50
N PHE A 164 0.80 7.66 17.62
CA PHE A 164 0.59 7.10 18.97
C PHE A 164 1.50 5.89 19.28
N SER A 165 2.68 5.81 18.68
CA SER A 165 3.54 4.60 18.70
C SER A 165 3.88 4.12 20.11
N GLN A 166 3.93 5.02 21.11
CA GLN A 166 4.23 4.73 22.52
C GLN A 166 2.96 4.50 23.37
N ASP A 167 1.78 4.69 22.82
CA ASP A 167 0.52 4.55 23.58
C ASP A 167 0.03 3.10 23.57
N ALA A 168 -0.33 2.57 24.72
CA ALA A 168 -0.89 1.22 24.85
C ALA A 168 -2.22 1.06 24.07
N ARG A 169 -3.01 2.13 23.92
CA ARG A 169 -4.27 2.19 23.17
C ARG A 169 -4.08 2.75 21.75
N ARG A 170 -2.86 2.65 21.18
CA ARG A 170 -2.56 3.21 19.85
C ARG A 170 -3.51 2.75 18.74
N ILE A 171 -3.97 1.50 18.79
CA ILE A 171 -4.89 0.97 17.79
C ILE A 171 -6.23 1.71 17.85
N ASP A 172 -6.82 1.85 19.04
CA ASP A 172 -8.10 2.54 19.22
C ASP A 172 -8.00 4.02 18.82
N LYS A 173 -6.87 4.67 19.16
CA LYS A 173 -6.61 6.06 18.77
C LYS A 173 -6.48 6.22 17.27
N ARG A 174 -5.78 5.30 16.59
CA ARG A 174 -5.68 5.29 15.11
C ARG A 174 -7.04 5.07 14.45
N ILE A 175 -7.86 4.17 15.00
CA ILE A 175 -9.24 3.97 14.52
C ILE A 175 -10.06 5.25 14.71
N GLY A 176 -9.96 5.89 15.89
CA GLY A 176 -10.68 7.13 16.19
C GLY A 176 -10.33 8.27 15.24
N ILE A 177 -9.04 8.51 14.99
CA ILE A 177 -8.59 9.57 14.09
C ILE A 177 -8.99 9.28 12.63
N LEU A 178 -8.82 8.04 12.15
CA LEU A 178 -9.25 7.66 10.82
C LEU A 178 -10.77 7.77 10.66
N LYS A 179 -11.55 7.30 11.64
CA LYS A 179 -13.00 7.47 11.64
C LYS A 179 -13.38 8.94 11.49
N ASN A 180 -12.76 9.84 12.26
CA ASN A 180 -13.03 11.27 12.19
C ASN A 180 -12.72 11.83 10.79
N ILE A 181 -11.52 11.57 10.27
CA ILE A 181 -11.09 12.03 8.93
C ILE A 181 -12.03 11.49 7.84
N LEU A 182 -12.28 10.19 7.83
CA LEU A 182 -13.10 9.56 6.80
C LEU A 182 -14.56 10.06 6.84
N SER A 183 -15.11 10.31 8.03
CA SER A 183 -16.48 10.79 8.16
C SER A 183 -16.68 12.23 7.70
N HIS A 184 -15.71 13.12 7.93
CA HIS A 184 -15.87 14.56 7.72
C HIS A 184 -15.13 15.10 6.49
N VAL A 185 -14.04 14.43 6.07
CA VAL A 185 -13.13 14.97 5.05
C VAL A 185 -13.19 14.17 3.74
N LEU A 186 -13.50 12.88 3.79
CA LEU A 186 -13.65 12.06 2.59
C LEU A 186 -15.02 12.28 1.94
N THR A 187 -15.07 12.47 0.62
CA THR A 187 -16.33 12.48 -0.14
C THR A 187 -17.04 11.13 -0.06
N ASP A 188 -18.34 11.05 -0.31
CA ASP A 188 -19.13 9.82 -0.17
C ASP A 188 -18.67 8.72 -1.12
N THR A 189 -18.16 9.07 -2.29
CA THR A 189 -17.60 8.15 -3.29
C THR A 189 -16.08 8.10 -3.26
N GLY A 190 -15.45 8.81 -2.34
CA GLY A 190 -14.00 8.91 -2.19
C GLY A 190 -13.35 7.63 -1.66
N SER A 191 -12.03 7.60 -1.70
CA SER A 191 -11.23 6.48 -1.25
C SER A 191 -10.07 6.94 -0.37
N CYS A 192 -9.86 6.26 0.76
CA CYS A 192 -8.68 6.46 1.59
C CYS A 192 -7.68 5.34 1.38
N ILE A 193 -6.47 5.68 0.98
CA ILE A 193 -5.36 4.76 0.72
C ILE A 193 -4.39 4.83 1.89
N ILE A 194 -4.18 3.70 2.57
CA ILE A 194 -3.20 3.57 3.63
C ILE A 194 -2.12 2.60 3.17
N ILE A 195 -0.86 3.01 3.21
CA ILE A 195 0.30 2.18 2.88
C ILE A 195 1.22 2.14 4.10
N GLU A 196 1.63 0.94 4.50
CA GLU A 196 2.44 0.72 5.69
C GLU A 196 3.61 -0.25 5.41
N PRO A 197 4.71 -0.20 6.20
CA PRO A 197 5.80 -1.15 6.04
C PRO A 197 5.33 -2.60 6.23
N ALA A 198 5.88 -3.53 5.45
CA ALA A 198 5.55 -4.97 5.49
C ALA A 198 6.16 -5.72 6.69
N LEU A 199 6.46 -5.03 7.79
CA LEU A 199 6.88 -5.69 9.02
C LEU A 199 5.68 -6.40 9.66
N ARG A 200 5.92 -7.56 10.26
CA ARG A 200 4.84 -8.33 10.90
C ARG A 200 4.03 -7.50 11.92
N GLU A 201 4.70 -6.70 12.73
CA GLU A 201 4.05 -5.86 13.73
C GLU A 201 3.16 -4.80 13.08
N THR A 202 3.72 -3.96 12.20
CA THR A 202 2.99 -2.87 11.52
C THR A 202 1.85 -3.39 10.67
N SER A 203 2.08 -4.48 9.92
CA SER A 203 1.03 -5.13 9.13
C SER A 203 -0.12 -5.63 10.00
N ARG A 204 0.18 -6.29 11.13
CA ARG A 204 -0.86 -6.78 12.05
C ARG A 204 -1.60 -5.64 12.75
N GLU A 205 -0.94 -4.53 13.05
CA GLU A 205 -1.59 -3.33 13.57
C GLU A 205 -2.54 -2.73 12.54
N LEU A 206 -2.12 -2.64 11.26
CA LEU A 206 -2.99 -2.20 10.17
C LEU A 206 -4.21 -3.11 10.01
N LEU A 207 -4.05 -4.44 10.15
CA LEU A 207 -5.18 -5.38 10.09
C LEU A 207 -6.16 -5.21 11.27
N ARG A 208 -5.69 -4.86 12.47
CA ARG A 208 -6.57 -4.53 13.61
C ARG A 208 -7.32 -3.22 13.38
N VAL A 209 -6.64 -2.20 12.83
CA VAL A 209 -7.30 -0.94 12.44
C VAL A 209 -8.35 -1.20 11.37
N ARG A 210 -8.05 -2.05 10.36
CA ARG A 210 -9.00 -2.51 9.35
C ARG A 210 -10.27 -3.08 9.98
N ASP A 211 -10.13 -4.04 10.89
CA ASP A 211 -11.28 -4.70 11.51
C ASP A 211 -12.09 -3.74 12.38
N GLY A 212 -11.40 -2.81 13.08
CA GLY A 212 -12.07 -1.78 13.85
C GLY A 212 -12.87 -0.79 13.00
N LEU A 213 -12.36 -0.41 11.83
CA LEU A 213 -13.08 0.49 10.91
C LEU A 213 -14.31 -0.16 10.27
N LEU A 214 -14.29 -1.48 10.03
CA LEU A 214 -15.48 -2.22 9.58
C LEU A 214 -16.64 -2.11 10.57
N VAL A 215 -16.36 -2.16 11.89
CA VAL A 215 -17.38 -1.99 12.94
C VAL A 215 -18.03 -0.61 12.87
N HIS A 216 -17.30 0.41 12.39
CA HIS A 216 -17.79 1.77 12.20
C HIS A 216 -18.47 2.01 10.85
N GLY A 217 -18.71 0.96 10.05
CA GLY A 217 -19.45 1.04 8.78
C GLY A 217 -18.60 1.35 7.55
N PHE A 218 -17.29 1.57 7.69
CA PHE A 218 -16.41 1.72 6.53
C PHE A 218 -16.22 0.39 5.82
N ARG A 219 -15.98 0.44 4.51
CA ARG A 219 -15.76 -0.74 3.66
C ARG A 219 -14.32 -0.83 3.22
N ILE A 220 -13.82 -2.05 3.12
CA ILE A 220 -12.53 -2.32 2.51
C ILE A 220 -12.75 -2.53 1.02
N PHE A 221 -12.25 -1.62 0.20
CA PHE A 221 -12.28 -1.76 -1.25
C PHE A 221 -11.25 -2.80 -1.69
N SER A 222 -9.98 -2.64 -1.28
CA SER A 222 -8.87 -3.56 -1.55
C SER A 222 -7.85 -3.55 -0.40
N PRO A 223 -6.96 -4.54 -0.31
CA PRO A 223 -6.74 -5.71 -1.13
C PRO A 223 -7.71 -6.87 -0.84
N CYS A 224 -8.53 -6.76 0.23
CA CYS A 224 -9.41 -7.84 0.67
C CYS A 224 -10.58 -8.05 -0.29
N LEU A 225 -10.90 -9.30 -0.61
CA LEU A 225 -12.03 -9.68 -1.45
C LEU A 225 -13.22 -10.19 -0.60
N PHE A 226 -13.25 -9.84 0.67
CA PHE A 226 -14.36 -10.16 1.57
C PHE A 226 -14.41 -9.15 2.74
N SER A 227 -15.56 -9.05 3.37
CA SER A 227 -15.89 -8.02 4.38
C SER A 227 -15.87 -8.51 5.84
N GLY A 228 -15.47 -9.74 6.10
CA GLY A 228 -15.36 -10.27 7.48
C GLY A 228 -14.05 -9.85 8.17
N ASN A 229 -13.91 -10.24 9.45
CA ASN A 229 -12.68 -10.04 10.22
C ASN A 229 -11.49 -10.70 9.53
N CYS A 230 -10.30 -10.08 9.63
CA CYS A 230 -9.13 -10.55 8.92
C CYS A 230 -8.65 -11.92 9.43
N PRO A 231 -8.66 -12.98 8.60
CA PRO A 231 -8.27 -14.32 9.02
C PRO A 231 -6.77 -14.43 9.35
N ALA A 232 -5.91 -13.55 8.84
CA ALA A 232 -4.49 -13.52 9.20
C ALA A 232 -4.26 -13.17 10.68
N LEU A 233 -5.21 -12.50 11.33
CA LEU A 233 -5.11 -12.20 12.76
C LEU A 233 -5.34 -13.41 13.66
N MET A 234 -5.99 -14.47 13.17
CA MET A 234 -6.21 -15.72 13.92
C MET A 234 -4.91 -16.47 14.23
N ASN A 235 -3.90 -16.33 13.39
CA ASN A 235 -2.57 -16.91 13.64
C ASN A 235 -1.58 -15.79 14.01
N PRO A 236 -0.97 -15.78 15.20
CA PRO A 236 -0.05 -14.73 15.63
C PRO A 236 1.24 -14.66 14.80
N LYS A 237 1.58 -15.72 14.07
CA LYS A 237 2.75 -15.76 13.17
C LYS A 237 2.46 -15.24 11.77
N ASP A 238 1.18 -15.02 11.43
CA ASP A 238 0.75 -14.63 10.09
C ASP A 238 0.54 -13.11 9.97
N TRP A 239 0.78 -12.56 8.79
CA TRP A 239 0.51 -11.17 8.42
C TRP A 239 0.26 -11.04 6.92
N CYS A 240 -0.35 -9.94 6.49
CA CYS A 240 -0.69 -9.69 5.09
C CYS A 240 0.16 -8.53 4.55
N HIS A 241 0.77 -8.73 3.38
CA HIS A 241 1.59 -7.73 2.69
C HIS A 241 1.71 -8.08 1.21
N GLU A 242 2.11 -7.12 0.42
CA GLU A 242 2.56 -7.29 -0.97
C GLU A 242 4.09 -7.41 -1.00
N ASP A 243 4.59 -8.16 -1.98
CA ASP A 243 6.01 -8.32 -2.28
C ASP A 243 6.14 -8.39 -3.80
N ILE A 244 6.43 -7.23 -4.42
CA ILE A 244 6.37 -7.06 -5.87
C ILE A 244 7.79 -6.90 -6.39
N PRO A 245 8.25 -7.72 -7.33
CA PRO A 245 9.56 -7.56 -7.94
C PRO A 245 9.75 -6.14 -8.48
N TRP A 246 10.87 -5.53 -8.17
CA TRP A 246 11.25 -4.21 -8.62
C TRP A 246 12.72 -4.16 -9.00
N GLN A 247 13.03 -3.45 -10.08
CA GLN A 247 14.40 -3.23 -10.50
C GLN A 247 14.83 -1.83 -10.06
N PRO A 248 15.68 -1.72 -9.03
CA PRO A 248 16.15 -0.44 -8.57
C PRO A 248 17.06 0.25 -9.59
N PRO A 249 17.07 1.59 -9.67
CA PRO A 249 18.06 2.36 -10.39
C PRO A 249 19.49 2.07 -9.90
N ASP A 250 20.48 2.43 -10.72
CA ASP A 250 21.88 2.06 -10.44
C ASP A 250 22.45 2.76 -9.20
N ASP A 251 22.03 3.97 -8.89
CA ASP A 251 22.37 4.67 -7.65
C ASP A 251 21.87 3.95 -6.39
N ILE A 252 20.66 3.39 -6.44
CA ILE A 252 20.11 2.56 -5.34
C ILE A 252 20.89 1.24 -5.24
N LYS A 253 21.23 0.59 -6.34
CA LYS A 253 22.05 -0.62 -6.33
C LYS A 253 23.41 -0.39 -5.71
N GLU A 254 24.03 0.78 -5.99
CA GLU A 254 25.32 1.13 -5.39
C GLU A 254 25.21 1.35 -3.89
N ILE A 255 24.13 1.99 -3.41
CA ILE A 255 23.87 2.13 -1.97
C ILE A 255 23.60 0.76 -1.33
N ASP A 256 22.84 -0.14 -1.98
CA ASP A 256 22.61 -1.51 -1.52
C ASP A 256 23.94 -2.25 -1.33
N ARG A 257 24.86 -2.14 -2.30
CA ARG A 257 26.20 -2.76 -2.26
C ARG A 257 27.04 -2.24 -1.07
N LEU A 258 26.91 -0.96 -0.72
CA LEU A 258 27.67 -0.33 0.36
C LEU A 258 27.07 -0.62 1.75
N THR A 259 25.76 -0.79 1.84
CA THR A 259 25.04 -0.95 3.11
C THR A 259 24.71 -2.40 3.44
N GLY A 260 24.79 -3.31 2.46
CA GLY A 260 24.27 -4.67 2.60
C GLY A 260 22.74 -4.76 2.57
N LEU A 261 22.06 -3.66 2.28
CA LEU A 261 20.61 -3.65 2.07
C LEU A 261 20.26 -4.23 0.70
N ARG A 262 18.96 -4.48 0.47
CA ARG A 262 18.49 -5.05 -0.80
C ARG A 262 17.12 -4.50 -1.13
N LYS A 263 17.01 -3.79 -2.24
CA LYS A 263 15.77 -3.17 -2.75
C LYS A 263 15.34 -3.78 -4.09
N ASP A 264 15.33 -5.09 -4.19
CA ASP A 264 14.90 -5.83 -5.39
C ASP A 264 13.38 -6.10 -5.44
N SER A 265 12.65 -5.68 -4.42
CA SER A 265 11.20 -5.77 -4.38
C SER A 265 10.55 -4.66 -3.55
N LEU A 266 9.30 -4.37 -3.86
CA LEU A 266 8.45 -3.44 -3.12
C LEU A 266 7.66 -4.23 -2.07
N LYS A 267 8.07 -4.11 -0.81
CA LYS A 267 7.41 -4.76 0.33
C LYS A 267 6.59 -3.75 1.12
N PHE A 268 5.27 -3.94 1.18
CA PHE A 268 4.36 -3.06 1.91
C PHE A 268 3.03 -3.75 2.20
N SER A 269 2.33 -3.27 3.24
CA SER A 269 0.92 -3.59 3.48
C SER A 269 0.08 -2.39 3.07
N TYR A 270 -1.13 -2.62 2.58
CA TYR A 270 -2.02 -1.51 2.25
C TYR A 270 -3.48 -1.82 2.50
N LEU A 271 -4.27 -0.76 2.61
CA LEU A 271 -5.73 -0.78 2.63
C LEU A 271 -6.26 0.35 1.76
N VAL A 272 -7.33 0.09 1.04
CA VAL A 272 -8.18 1.11 0.44
C VAL A 272 -9.54 1.04 1.12
N LEU A 273 -9.93 2.14 1.75
CA LEU A 273 -11.17 2.28 2.53
C LEU A 273 -12.16 3.17 1.79
N ARG A 274 -13.45 2.88 1.91
CA ARG A 274 -14.55 3.67 1.31
C ARG A 274 -15.73 3.80 2.29
N LYS A 275 -16.58 4.80 2.04
CA LYS A 275 -17.87 4.95 2.74
C LYS A 275 -18.99 4.20 2.02
N ASP A 276 -18.94 4.09 0.71
CA ASP A 276 -19.93 3.39 -0.10
C ASP A 276 -19.78 1.85 0.00
N ILE A 277 -20.72 1.13 -0.60
CA ILE A 277 -20.79 -0.34 -0.53
C ILE A 277 -19.82 -1.05 -1.48
N PHE A 278 -19.15 -0.32 -2.37
CA PHE A 278 -18.33 -0.92 -3.42
C PHE A 278 -17.01 -1.51 -2.91
N SER A 279 -16.65 -2.65 -3.46
CA SER A 279 -15.41 -3.37 -3.17
C SER A 279 -14.79 -3.91 -4.45
N LEU A 280 -13.53 -4.28 -4.41
CA LEU A 280 -12.85 -4.92 -5.53
C LEU A 280 -13.50 -6.26 -5.88
N SER A 281 -14.11 -6.97 -4.92
CA SER A 281 -14.81 -8.23 -5.15
C SER A 281 -16.02 -8.06 -6.07
N ASP A 282 -16.66 -6.89 -6.09
CA ASP A 282 -17.78 -6.61 -7.02
C ASP A 282 -17.32 -6.57 -8.48
N ALA A 283 -16.09 -6.14 -8.73
CA ALA A 283 -15.49 -6.16 -10.06
C ALA A 283 -14.96 -7.55 -10.45
N CYS A 284 -14.60 -8.39 -9.48
CA CYS A 284 -13.93 -9.67 -9.70
C CYS A 284 -14.88 -10.87 -9.75
N GLY A 285 -16.08 -10.75 -9.20
CA GLY A 285 -17.06 -11.82 -9.09
C GLY A 285 -16.82 -12.80 -7.92
N MET A 286 -17.82 -13.66 -7.68
CA MET A 286 -17.90 -14.50 -6.47
C MET A 286 -16.79 -15.54 -6.33
N HIS A 287 -16.14 -15.95 -7.41
CA HIS A 287 -15.11 -16.99 -7.40
C HIS A 287 -13.69 -16.43 -7.31
N ALA A 288 -13.58 -15.11 -7.13
CA ALA A 288 -12.29 -14.45 -7.03
C ALA A 288 -11.61 -14.70 -5.68
N VAL A 289 -10.32 -14.95 -5.74
CA VAL A 289 -9.42 -15.05 -4.58
C VAL A 289 -8.12 -14.34 -4.88
N ARG A 290 -7.50 -13.73 -3.86
CA ARG A 290 -6.17 -13.13 -3.97
C ARG A 290 -5.12 -14.12 -3.50
N ILE A 291 -4.05 -14.26 -4.27
CA ILE A 291 -2.85 -15.00 -3.86
C ILE A 291 -2.11 -14.15 -2.81
N VAL A 292 -1.82 -14.74 -1.65
CA VAL A 292 -1.22 -14.02 -0.51
C VAL A 292 0.08 -14.67 0.00
N SER A 293 0.67 -15.55 -0.79
CA SER A 293 1.99 -16.14 -0.56
C SER A 293 2.76 -16.29 -1.85
N GLU A 294 4.05 -16.52 -1.74
CA GLU A 294 4.85 -17.10 -2.81
C GLU A 294 4.44 -18.56 -3.07
N PRO A 295 4.80 -19.14 -4.23
CA PRO A 295 4.53 -20.54 -4.50
C PRO A 295 5.27 -21.44 -3.52
N LEU A 296 4.55 -22.38 -2.93
CA LEU A 296 5.09 -23.45 -2.09
C LEU A 296 5.24 -24.69 -2.95
N ILE A 297 6.44 -24.87 -3.50
CA ILE A 297 6.74 -25.98 -4.42
C ILE A 297 7.31 -27.14 -3.62
N SER A 298 6.73 -28.31 -3.80
CA SER A 298 7.25 -29.57 -3.25
C SER A 298 7.06 -30.71 -4.27
N LYS A 299 7.63 -31.88 -4.01
CA LYS A 299 7.56 -33.01 -4.93
C LYS A 299 6.10 -33.36 -5.25
N GLY A 300 5.73 -33.21 -6.51
CA GLY A 300 4.42 -33.62 -7.03
C GLY A 300 3.29 -32.61 -6.80
N LYS A 301 3.58 -31.39 -6.29
CA LYS A 301 2.54 -30.37 -6.09
C LYS A 301 3.06 -28.93 -6.03
N VAL A 302 2.18 -28.01 -6.37
CA VAL A 302 2.32 -26.57 -6.14
C VAL A 302 1.15 -26.09 -5.27
N GLU A 303 1.44 -25.24 -4.31
CA GLU A 303 0.46 -24.70 -3.36
C GLU A 303 0.65 -23.21 -3.18
N PHE A 304 -0.45 -22.51 -2.85
CA PHE A 304 -0.45 -21.11 -2.48
C PHE A 304 -1.39 -20.88 -1.30
N TYR A 305 -1.07 -19.91 -0.45
CA TYR A 305 -2.10 -19.33 0.39
C TYR A 305 -2.93 -18.34 -0.43
N ILE A 306 -4.24 -18.47 -0.34
CA ILE A 306 -5.21 -17.53 -0.92
C ILE A 306 -6.01 -16.83 0.17
N CYS A 307 -6.59 -15.68 -0.15
CA CYS A 307 -7.53 -14.97 0.69
C CYS A 307 -8.73 -14.49 -0.14
N GLY A 308 -9.93 -14.71 0.40
CA GLY A 308 -11.20 -14.33 -0.25
C GLY A 308 -12.38 -14.88 0.53
N ARG A 309 -13.50 -15.14 -0.13
CA ARG A 309 -14.72 -15.64 0.51
C ARG A 309 -14.53 -16.94 1.32
N TYR A 310 -13.53 -17.73 0.98
CA TYR A 310 -13.18 -18.96 1.70
C TYR A 310 -12.31 -18.72 2.94
N GLY A 311 -12.09 -17.45 3.31
CA GLY A 311 -11.10 -17.07 4.31
C GLY A 311 -9.67 -17.14 3.76
N ARG A 312 -8.68 -17.30 4.65
CA ARG A 312 -7.27 -17.50 4.28
C ARG A 312 -6.96 -19.00 4.31
N ARG A 313 -6.78 -19.61 3.14
CA ARG A 313 -6.67 -21.06 2.99
C ARG A 313 -5.56 -21.44 2.01
N LEU A 314 -5.10 -22.69 2.12
CA LEU A 314 -4.21 -23.27 1.15
C LEU A 314 -5.00 -23.73 -0.08
N ILE A 315 -4.51 -23.41 -1.27
CA ILE A 315 -4.98 -24.00 -2.53
C ILE A 315 -3.86 -24.88 -3.09
N THR A 316 -4.19 -26.10 -3.46
CA THR A 316 -3.23 -27.15 -3.87
C THR A 316 -3.57 -27.67 -5.24
N ARG A 317 -2.58 -27.76 -6.13
CA ARG A 317 -2.66 -28.53 -7.39
C ARG A 317 -1.59 -29.61 -7.39
N LEU A 318 -1.98 -30.85 -7.62
CA LEU A 318 -1.04 -31.94 -7.85
C LEU A 318 -0.55 -31.93 -9.31
N ASP A 319 0.68 -32.39 -9.56
CA ASP A 319 1.25 -32.41 -10.92
C ASP A 319 0.40 -33.29 -11.87
N LYS A 320 -0.17 -34.38 -11.37
CA LYS A 320 -1.08 -35.27 -12.12
C LYS A 320 -2.40 -34.59 -12.55
N ASP A 321 -2.77 -33.48 -11.90
CA ASP A 321 -4.00 -32.71 -12.17
C ASP A 321 -3.74 -31.51 -13.07
N ARG A 322 -2.52 -31.34 -13.58
CA ARG A 322 -2.13 -30.30 -14.53
C ARG A 322 -2.87 -30.46 -15.86
N THR A 323 -3.47 -29.36 -16.31
CA THR A 323 -4.14 -29.25 -17.62
C THR A 323 -4.01 -27.83 -18.18
N THR A 324 -4.39 -27.63 -19.44
CA THR A 324 -4.45 -26.29 -20.04
C THR A 324 -5.42 -25.34 -19.32
N LYS A 325 -6.47 -25.87 -18.65
CA LYS A 325 -7.45 -25.08 -17.90
C LYS A 325 -6.88 -24.46 -16.64
N ASN A 326 -5.83 -25.05 -16.07
CA ASN A 326 -5.22 -24.61 -14.81
C ASN A 326 -3.70 -24.35 -14.91
N GLN A 327 -3.19 -24.20 -16.14
CA GLN A 327 -1.75 -23.97 -16.37
C GLN A 327 -1.24 -22.68 -15.73
N LEU A 328 -2.09 -21.65 -15.54
CA LEU A 328 -1.75 -20.40 -14.85
C LEU A 328 -1.23 -20.62 -13.44
N PHE A 329 -1.53 -21.77 -12.82
CA PHE A 329 -1.04 -22.13 -11.50
C PHE A 329 0.50 -22.14 -11.39
N GLU A 330 1.21 -22.16 -12.52
CA GLU A 330 2.68 -22.18 -12.57
C GLU A 330 3.33 -20.79 -12.61
N THR A 331 2.55 -19.79 -13.02
CA THR A 331 3.03 -18.42 -13.19
C THR A 331 2.41 -17.45 -12.22
N MET A 332 1.51 -17.93 -11.33
CA MET A 332 0.91 -17.11 -10.30
C MET A 332 1.94 -16.68 -9.26
N HIS A 333 1.75 -15.48 -8.76
CA HIS A 333 2.56 -14.92 -7.69
C HIS A 333 1.69 -14.14 -6.71
N ARG A 334 2.25 -13.76 -5.59
CA ARG A 334 1.61 -12.91 -4.59
C ARG A 334 1.03 -11.64 -5.25
N GLY A 335 -0.15 -11.24 -4.80
CA GLY A 335 -0.86 -10.06 -5.31
C GLY A 335 -1.81 -10.37 -6.46
N ASN A 336 -1.61 -11.45 -7.24
CA ASN A 336 -2.57 -11.81 -8.28
C ASN A 336 -3.96 -12.06 -7.70
N VAL A 337 -4.97 -11.60 -8.42
CA VAL A 337 -6.36 -11.96 -8.20
C VAL A 337 -6.77 -12.92 -9.31
N ILE A 338 -7.24 -14.09 -8.90
CA ILE A 338 -7.62 -15.17 -9.80
C ILE A 338 -9.08 -15.57 -9.55
N SER A 339 -9.74 -16.07 -10.58
CA SER A 339 -10.99 -16.83 -10.43
C SER A 339 -10.71 -18.32 -10.55
N CYS A 340 -11.35 -19.10 -9.70
CA CYS A 340 -11.25 -20.55 -9.72
C CYS A 340 -12.66 -21.15 -9.75
N GLU A 341 -13.00 -21.81 -10.83
CA GLU A 341 -14.26 -22.54 -10.97
C GLU A 341 -14.04 -24.03 -10.67
N GLN A 342 -15.00 -24.67 -10.01
CA GLN A 342 -14.98 -26.10 -9.67
C GLN A 342 -13.80 -26.48 -8.73
N LEU A 343 -13.55 -25.67 -7.70
CA LEU A 343 -12.65 -26.05 -6.62
C LEU A 343 -13.30 -27.12 -5.73
N ILE A 344 -12.51 -28.10 -5.27
CA ILE A 344 -12.94 -29.06 -4.27
C ILE A 344 -12.51 -28.57 -2.88
N ASP A 345 -13.49 -28.46 -1.99
CA ASP A 345 -13.25 -28.11 -0.60
C ASP A 345 -12.98 -29.36 0.24
N GLU A 346 -11.72 -29.52 0.67
CA GLU A 346 -11.28 -30.61 1.57
C GLU A 346 -11.25 -30.18 3.05
N GLY A 347 -11.91 -29.09 3.41
CA GLY A 347 -11.99 -28.56 4.78
C GLY A 347 -10.77 -27.68 5.15
N ASN A 348 -9.59 -28.24 5.19
CA ASN A 348 -8.35 -27.50 5.53
C ASN A 348 -7.66 -26.84 4.32
N ARG A 349 -7.98 -27.27 3.10
CA ARG A 349 -7.43 -26.75 1.84
C ARG A 349 -8.46 -26.82 0.72
N LEU A 350 -8.19 -26.07 -0.34
CA LEU A 350 -8.92 -26.14 -1.60
C LEU A 350 -8.08 -26.87 -2.63
N LYS A 351 -8.67 -27.80 -3.34
CA LYS A 351 -7.96 -28.59 -4.34
C LYS A 351 -8.35 -28.17 -5.75
N VAL A 352 -7.33 -28.03 -6.60
CA VAL A 352 -7.44 -27.84 -8.04
C VAL A 352 -7.32 -29.21 -8.71
N GLU A 353 -8.34 -29.60 -9.44
CA GLU A 353 -8.37 -30.83 -10.22
C GLU A 353 -8.29 -30.56 -11.73
N LYS A 354 -8.26 -31.60 -12.54
CA LYS A 354 -8.19 -31.49 -14.02
C LYS A 354 -9.32 -30.64 -14.61
N ALA A 355 -10.50 -30.66 -13.99
CA ALA A 355 -11.68 -29.92 -14.45
C ALA A 355 -11.62 -28.43 -14.04
N THR A 356 -10.88 -28.10 -12.97
CA THR A 356 -10.81 -26.73 -12.42
C THR A 356 -10.25 -25.77 -13.45
N LYS A 357 -11.01 -24.72 -13.72
CA LYS A 357 -10.57 -23.61 -14.56
C LYS A 357 -10.00 -22.51 -13.67
N VAL A 358 -8.76 -22.09 -13.95
CA VAL A 358 -8.08 -20.99 -13.26
C VAL A 358 -7.82 -19.88 -14.27
N CYS A 359 -8.36 -18.70 -13.99
CA CYS A 359 -8.15 -17.50 -14.81
C CYS A 359 -7.51 -16.40 -13.95
N CYS A 360 -6.50 -15.71 -14.48
CA CYS A 360 -6.01 -14.47 -13.89
C CYS A 360 -7.02 -13.36 -14.21
N LEU A 361 -7.42 -12.62 -13.19
CA LEU A 361 -8.25 -11.43 -13.35
C LEU A 361 -7.35 -10.20 -13.45
N PHE A 362 -6.26 -10.18 -12.66
CA PHE A 362 -5.16 -9.23 -12.70
C PHE A 362 -4.06 -9.61 -11.70
#